data_15f2c68c3a4932ed2eb246658c34c254
#
_entry.id   15f2c68c3a4932ed2eb246658c34c254
#
_cell.length_a   1.000
_cell.length_b   1.000
_cell.length_c   1.000
_cell.angle_alpha   90.00
_cell.angle_beta   90.00
_cell.angle_gamma   90.00
#
_symmetry.space_group_name_H-M   'P 1'
#
loop_
_entity.id
_entity.type
_entity.pdbx_description
1 polymer ?
#
loop_
_entity_poly.entity_id
_entity_poly.type
_entity_poly.pdbx_seq_one_letter_code
_entity_poly.pdbx_strand_id
1 'polypeptide(L)'
;MNIKPKTAVLAILTLSTVGLATAKAPEIDPARIDSMVAEVLRQADQHPNQTAKPDGQAIRKDVVTRLQTLEILKNEAIKAGLDKDAEVQNQFKNVEAEFYANQYAAYLERQTVVDDAELRRFYDQQTRIIKLQQVSFASAEEVRAAQELLLKGLSFEELMKRYPNPEQEFDGFISPQQLLTQLATAFTDMHRGDVTHEPIQMGNRFYLFKLSAVERNPNAEPFELVRNQIAQAVKRQKVENQIERILKENGINP
;
A
#
# COMPACT_ATOMS: atom_id res chain seq x y z
N MET A 1 7.08 49.76 8.49
CA MET A 1 8.22 49.54 7.59
C MET A 1 7.69 48.80 6.34
N ASN A 2 7.46 49.60 5.27
CA ASN A 2 6.79 49.14 4.04
C ASN A 2 7.80 48.47 3.10
N ILE A 3 7.61 47.19 2.85
CA ILE A 3 8.38 46.45 1.83
C ILE A 3 7.53 46.44 0.54
N LYS A 4 7.96 47.19 -0.46
CA LYS A 4 7.36 47.20 -1.80
C LYS A 4 7.81 45.97 -2.59
N PRO A 5 6.93 45.31 -3.37
CA PRO A 5 7.34 44.23 -4.27
C PRO A 5 8.09 44.84 -5.48
N LYS A 6 9.25 44.23 -5.78
CA LYS A 6 10.02 44.51 -6.99
C LYS A 6 9.36 43.84 -8.18
N THR A 7 8.69 44.58 -9.01
CA THR A 7 8.24 44.20 -10.35
C THR A 7 9.48 43.96 -11.23
N ALA A 8 9.70 42.71 -11.65
CA ALA A 8 10.68 42.37 -12.68
C ALA A 8 10.13 42.89 -14.03
N VAL A 9 10.76 43.91 -14.58
CA VAL A 9 10.50 44.40 -15.94
C VAL A 9 11.15 43.40 -16.91
N LEU A 10 10.33 42.68 -17.66
CA LEU A 10 10.76 41.87 -18.79
C LEU A 10 11.17 42.78 -19.94
N ALA A 11 12.47 43.00 -20.13
CA ALA A 11 13.00 43.74 -21.26
C ALA A 11 12.85 42.91 -22.54
N ILE A 12 11.93 43.28 -23.40
CA ILE A 12 11.81 42.77 -24.77
C ILE A 12 12.96 43.32 -25.57
N LEU A 13 13.98 42.52 -25.81
CA LEU A 13 15.04 42.79 -26.78
C LEU A 13 14.48 42.58 -28.19
N THR A 14 14.30 43.66 -28.94
CA THR A 14 14.05 43.60 -30.38
C THR A 14 15.30 43.07 -31.11
N LEU A 15 15.25 41.82 -31.53
CA LEU A 15 16.26 41.22 -32.38
C LEU A 15 16.05 41.70 -33.83
N SER A 16 17.05 42.38 -34.36
CA SER A 16 17.22 42.68 -35.78
C SER A 16 17.29 41.39 -36.60
N THR A 17 16.59 41.41 -37.71
CA THR A 17 16.50 40.33 -38.73
C THR A 17 17.86 39.94 -39.28
N VAL A 18 18.31 38.77 -38.85
CA VAL A 18 19.36 38.02 -39.59
C VAL A 18 18.77 36.64 -39.91
N GLY A 19 18.68 36.36 -41.19
CA GLY A 19 18.40 35.11 -41.89
C GLY A 19 17.50 34.10 -41.15
N LEU A 20 16.25 33.97 -41.56
CA LEU A 20 15.34 32.87 -41.18
C LEU A 20 15.93 31.56 -41.76
N ALA A 21 16.84 30.96 -41.05
CA ALA A 21 16.94 29.49 -41.07
C ALA A 21 15.65 28.99 -40.41
N THR A 22 14.69 28.47 -41.17
CA THR A 22 13.51 27.81 -40.63
C THR A 22 14.00 26.68 -39.75
N ALA A 23 14.06 26.91 -38.46
CA ALA A 23 14.41 25.88 -37.47
C ALA A 23 13.40 24.75 -37.62
N LYS A 24 13.82 23.62 -38.18
CA LYS A 24 13.00 22.43 -38.31
C LYS A 24 12.75 21.90 -36.90
N ALA A 25 11.49 21.71 -36.58
CA ALA A 25 11.12 21.09 -35.29
C ALA A 25 11.79 19.73 -35.15
N PRO A 26 12.24 19.33 -33.95
CA PRO A 26 12.91 18.06 -33.74
C PRO A 26 12.00 16.90 -34.13
N GLU A 27 12.58 15.90 -34.74
CA GLU A 27 11.90 14.66 -35.08
C GLU A 27 11.79 13.80 -33.80
N ILE A 28 10.58 13.35 -33.50
CA ILE A 28 10.28 12.54 -32.30
C ILE A 28 10.05 11.10 -32.74
N ASP A 29 10.66 10.15 -32.02
CA ASP A 29 10.47 8.72 -32.24
C ASP A 29 8.96 8.38 -32.21
N PRO A 30 8.43 7.73 -33.27
CA PRO A 30 7.01 7.32 -33.35
C PRO A 30 6.58 6.45 -32.16
N ALA A 31 7.42 5.56 -31.66
CA ALA A 31 7.11 4.71 -30.52
C ALA A 31 6.90 5.53 -29.24
N ARG A 32 7.67 6.61 -29.07
CA ARG A 32 7.50 7.53 -27.93
C ARG A 32 6.20 8.33 -28.04
N ILE A 33 5.81 8.72 -29.26
CA ILE A 33 4.53 9.38 -29.51
C ILE A 33 3.38 8.42 -29.21
N ASP A 34 3.43 7.20 -29.73
CA ASP A 34 2.39 6.19 -29.55
C ASP A 34 2.19 5.81 -28.08
N SER A 35 3.29 5.65 -27.33
CA SER A 35 3.26 5.39 -25.88
C SER A 35 2.57 6.52 -25.11
N MET A 36 2.88 7.79 -25.43
CA MET A 36 2.28 8.93 -24.75
C MET A 36 0.80 9.13 -25.11
N VAL A 37 0.43 8.88 -26.39
CA VAL A 37 -0.98 8.90 -26.82
C VAL A 37 -1.78 7.81 -26.10
N ALA A 38 -1.24 6.59 -26.00
CA ALA A 38 -1.89 5.49 -25.28
C ALA A 38 -2.09 5.83 -23.81
N GLU A 39 -1.11 6.48 -23.16
CA GLU A 39 -1.23 6.93 -21.78
C GLU A 39 -2.30 8.00 -21.59
N VAL A 40 -2.38 9.00 -22.46
CA VAL A 40 -3.42 10.05 -22.42
C VAL A 40 -4.80 9.44 -22.59
N LEU A 41 -4.96 8.50 -23.52
CA LEU A 41 -6.25 7.81 -23.74
C LEU A 41 -6.64 6.97 -22.53
N ARG A 42 -5.69 6.24 -21.94
CA ARG A 42 -5.92 5.44 -20.73
C ARG A 42 -6.38 6.30 -19.54
N GLN A 43 -5.77 7.49 -19.37
CA GLN A 43 -6.16 8.44 -18.32
C GLN A 43 -7.56 9.01 -18.57
N ALA A 44 -7.91 9.29 -19.83
CA ALA A 44 -9.24 9.76 -20.21
C ALA A 44 -10.33 8.70 -19.92
N ASP A 45 -10.05 7.43 -20.17
CA ASP A 45 -10.99 6.34 -19.89
C ASP A 45 -11.24 6.13 -18.37
N GLN A 46 -10.30 6.54 -17.53
CA GLN A 46 -10.46 6.50 -16.06
C GLN A 46 -11.36 7.63 -15.51
N HIS A 47 -11.71 8.63 -16.34
CA HIS A 47 -12.56 9.75 -15.97
C HIS A 47 -13.82 9.80 -16.85
N PRO A 48 -14.80 8.89 -16.65
CA PRO A 48 -15.96 8.70 -17.55
C PRO A 48 -16.95 9.88 -17.60
N ASN A 49 -16.74 10.92 -16.78
CA ASN A 49 -17.60 12.12 -16.79
C ASN A 49 -17.28 13.15 -17.90
N GLN A 50 -16.34 12.86 -18.78
CA GLN A 50 -16.11 13.70 -19.97
C GLN A 50 -17.04 13.25 -21.12
N THR A 51 -17.99 14.08 -21.44
CA THR A 51 -19.09 13.83 -22.41
C THR A 51 -18.68 13.75 -23.88
N ALA A 52 -17.41 13.87 -24.22
CA ALA A 52 -16.90 13.74 -25.58
C ALA A 52 -15.75 12.76 -25.65
N LYS A 53 -15.85 11.74 -26.50
CA LYS A 53 -14.69 10.89 -26.84
C LYS A 53 -13.60 11.81 -27.44
N PRO A 54 -12.38 11.80 -26.88
CA PRO A 54 -11.32 12.64 -27.39
C PRO A 54 -10.94 12.22 -28.82
N ASP A 55 -10.78 13.19 -29.70
CA ASP A 55 -10.30 12.95 -31.06
C ASP A 55 -8.84 12.48 -31.02
N GLY A 56 -8.63 11.22 -31.42
CA GLY A 56 -7.30 10.61 -31.43
C GLY A 56 -6.26 11.34 -32.29
N GLN A 57 -6.69 12.02 -33.36
CA GLN A 57 -5.79 12.82 -34.20
C GLN A 57 -5.40 14.13 -33.51
N ALA A 58 -6.34 14.79 -32.84
CA ALA A 58 -6.07 15.99 -32.05
C ALA A 58 -5.12 15.67 -30.91
N ILE A 59 -5.37 14.59 -30.13
CA ILE A 59 -4.47 14.13 -29.09
C ILE A 59 -3.07 13.86 -29.63
N ARG A 60 -2.94 13.16 -30.76
CA ARG A 60 -1.62 12.86 -31.36
C ARG A 60 -0.87 14.13 -31.72
N LYS A 61 -1.55 15.10 -32.30
CA LYS A 61 -0.96 16.41 -32.67
C LYS A 61 -0.46 17.14 -31.41
N ASP A 62 -1.27 17.18 -30.37
CA ASP A 62 -0.91 17.83 -29.10
C ASP A 62 0.28 17.14 -28.42
N VAL A 63 0.29 15.80 -28.40
CA VAL A 63 1.42 14.99 -27.89
C VAL A 63 2.69 15.29 -28.68
N VAL A 64 2.64 15.33 -30.01
CA VAL A 64 3.81 15.66 -30.84
C VAL A 64 4.33 17.04 -30.51
N THR A 65 3.46 18.04 -30.46
CA THR A 65 3.84 19.43 -30.11
C THR A 65 4.47 19.50 -28.72
N ARG A 66 3.89 18.81 -27.74
CA ARG A 66 4.44 18.75 -26.38
C ARG A 66 5.82 18.10 -26.32
N LEU A 67 5.99 16.97 -27.00
CA LEU A 67 7.28 16.26 -27.06
C LEU A 67 8.35 17.10 -27.75
N GLN A 68 8.02 17.78 -28.85
CA GLN A 68 8.92 18.70 -29.55
C GLN A 68 9.35 19.86 -28.65
N THR A 69 8.39 20.46 -27.92
CA THR A 69 8.68 21.54 -26.97
C THR A 69 9.64 21.07 -25.89
N LEU A 70 9.38 19.89 -25.29
CA LEU A 70 10.26 19.32 -24.25
C LEU A 70 11.65 19.04 -24.80
N GLU A 71 11.78 18.52 -26.02
CA GLU A 71 13.08 18.23 -26.65
C GLU A 71 13.87 19.50 -26.94
N ILE A 72 13.20 20.57 -27.42
CA ILE A 72 13.85 21.87 -27.64
C ILE A 72 14.36 22.44 -26.31
N LEU A 73 13.52 22.48 -25.26
CA LEU A 73 13.93 23.03 -23.97
C LEU A 73 15.03 22.19 -23.30
N LYS A 74 14.98 20.87 -23.43
CA LYS A 74 16.06 19.99 -22.96
C LYS A 74 17.39 20.34 -23.67
N ASN A 75 17.37 20.50 -24.99
CA ASN A 75 18.57 20.84 -25.75
C ASN A 75 19.12 22.20 -25.36
N GLU A 76 18.29 23.20 -25.12
CA GLU A 76 18.72 24.52 -24.62
C GLU A 76 19.30 24.43 -23.21
N ALA A 77 18.70 23.62 -22.32
CA ALA A 77 19.22 23.35 -20.97
C ALA A 77 20.63 22.71 -21.02
N ILE A 78 20.84 21.74 -21.91
CA ILE A 78 22.17 21.13 -22.16
C ILE A 78 23.16 22.14 -22.67
N LYS A 79 22.78 23.00 -23.65
CA LYS A 79 23.63 24.10 -24.14
C LYS A 79 24.00 25.08 -23.04
N ALA A 80 23.09 25.34 -22.11
CA ALA A 80 23.33 26.18 -20.94
C ALA A 80 24.18 25.50 -19.85
N GLY A 81 24.53 24.21 -20.01
CA GLY A 81 25.38 23.45 -19.09
C GLY A 81 24.64 22.88 -17.87
N LEU A 82 23.29 22.90 -17.87
CA LEU A 82 22.50 22.37 -16.73
C LEU A 82 22.66 20.86 -16.55
N ASP A 83 23.04 20.14 -17.60
CA ASP A 83 23.40 18.72 -17.54
C ASP A 83 24.65 18.43 -16.70
N LYS A 84 25.48 19.45 -16.43
CA LYS A 84 26.72 19.38 -15.63
C LYS A 84 26.55 20.02 -14.25
N ASP A 85 25.43 20.68 -14.00
CA ASP A 85 25.13 21.26 -12.70
C ASP A 85 24.89 20.16 -11.67
N ALA A 86 25.60 20.24 -10.54
CA ALA A 86 25.57 19.19 -9.51
C ALA A 86 24.19 19.05 -8.85
N GLU A 87 23.45 20.14 -8.68
CA GLU A 87 22.11 20.11 -8.10
C GLU A 87 21.12 19.47 -9.06
N VAL A 88 21.17 19.86 -10.35
CA VAL A 88 20.33 19.29 -11.40
C VAL A 88 20.60 17.79 -11.57
N GLN A 89 21.87 17.37 -11.55
CA GLN A 89 22.22 15.96 -11.61
C GLN A 89 21.71 15.17 -10.41
N ASN A 90 21.78 15.72 -9.20
CA ASN A 90 21.24 15.06 -8.00
C ASN A 90 19.71 14.94 -8.07
N GLN A 91 19.03 15.98 -8.51
CA GLN A 91 17.57 15.93 -8.74
C GLN A 91 17.21 14.88 -9.79
N PHE A 92 17.95 14.82 -10.89
CA PHE A 92 17.72 13.82 -11.93
C PHE A 92 17.91 12.39 -11.42
N LYS A 93 18.98 12.11 -10.64
CA LYS A 93 19.20 10.80 -10.01
C LYS A 93 18.04 10.38 -9.08
N ASN A 94 17.48 11.33 -8.33
CA ASN A 94 16.34 11.04 -7.47
C ASN A 94 15.09 10.67 -8.29
N VAL A 95 14.80 11.42 -9.35
CA VAL A 95 13.68 11.14 -10.27
C VAL A 95 13.89 9.81 -10.99
N GLU A 96 15.12 9.52 -11.45
CA GLU A 96 15.47 8.26 -12.09
C GLU A 96 15.26 7.07 -11.14
N ALA A 97 15.72 7.18 -9.88
CA ALA A 97 15.54 6.14 -8.88
C ALA A 97 14.07 5.89 -8.57
N GLU A 98 13.29 6.96 -8.38
CA GLU A 98 11.85 6.87 -8.15
C GLU A 98 11.13 6.24 -9.35
N PHE A 99 11.49 6.64 -10.55
CA PHE A 99 10.92 6.07 -11.77
C PHE A 99 11.14 4.56 -11.86
N TYR A 100 12.37 4.08 -11.66
CA TYR A 100 12.65 2.65 -11.69
C TYR A 100 12.01 1.89 -10.53
N ALA A 101 11.95 2.46 -9.34
CA ALA A 101 11.25 1.86 -8.20
C ALA A 101 9.76 1.65 -8.51
N ASN A 102 9.09 2.65 -9.06
CA ASN A 102 7.68 2.56 -9.46
C ASN A 102 7.47 1.54 -10.60
N GLN A 103 8.38 1.50 -11.60
CA GLN A 103 8.31 0.50 -12.67
C GLN A 103 8.51 -0.91 -12.14
N TYR A 104 9.38 -1.09 -11.14
CA TYR A 104 9.62 -2.38 -10.55
C TYR A 104 8.41 -2.85 -9.72
N ALA A 105 7.79 -1.96 -8.94
CA ALA A 105 6.54 -2.28 -8.23
C ALA A 105 5.43 -2.70 -9.21
N ALA A 106 5.25 -1.97 -10.31
CA ALA A 106 4.30 -2.33 -11.36
C ALA A 106 4.65 -3.66 -12.06
N TYR A 107 5.92 -3.96 -12.22
CA TYR A 107 6.38 -5.25 -12.73
C TYR A 107 6.01 -6.39 -11.78
N LEU A 108 6.31 -6.25 -10.49
CA LEU A 108 5.92 -7.22 -9.46
C LEU A 108 4.41 -7.46 -9.44
N GLU A 109 3.63 -6.39 -9.54
CA GLU A 109 2.17 -6.50 -9.61
C GLU A 109 1.71 -7.33 -10.81
N ARG A 110 2.29 -7.13 -11.99
CA ARG A 110 1.96 -7.94 -13.19
C ARG A 110 2.35 -9.41 -13.04
N GLN A 111 3.45 -9.70 -12.35
CA GLN A 111 3.94 -11.06 -12.13
C GLN A 111 3.20 -11.78 -10.99
N THR A 112 2.56 -11.02 -10.10
CA THR A 112 1.89 -11.61 -8.94
C THR A 112 0.58 -12.28 -9.35
N VAL A 113 0.54 -13.59 -9.18
CA VAL A 113 -0.66 -14.42 -9.36
C VAL A 113 -1.31 -14.66 -8.01
N VAL A 114 -2.63 -14.62 -7.99
CA VAL A 114 -3.46 -14.92 -6.81
C VAL A 114 -4.43 -16.02 -7.20
N ASP A 115 -4.46 -17.10 -6.43
CA ASP A 115 -5.38 -18.21 -6.66
C ASP A 115 -6.68 -18.07 -5.85
N ASP A 116 -7.70 -18.85 -6.21
CA ASP A 116 -9.01 -18.79 -5.57
C ASP A 116 -8.97 -19.22 -4.08
N ALA A 117 -8.07 -20.13 -3.73
CA ALA A 117 -7.91 -20.56 -2.34
C ALA A 117 -7.32 -19.44 -1.47
N GLU A 118 -6.38 -18.66 -2.00
CA GLU A 118 -5.86 -17.47 -1.31
C GLU A 118 -6.96 -16.43 -1.11
N LEU A 119 -7.79 -16.19 -2.12
CA LEU A 119 -8.91 -15.25 -2.03
C LEU A 119 -9.91 -15.66 -0.96
N ARG A 120 -10.27 -16.96 -0.93
CA ARG A 120 -11.21 -17.49 0.07
C ARG A 120 -10.62 -17.41 1.48
N ARG A 121 -9.35 -17.76 1.67
CA ARG A 121 -8.67 -17.63 2.96
C ARG A 121 -8.67 -16.18 3.45
N PHE A 122 -8.35 -15.24 2.57
CA PHE A 122 -8.37 -13.82 2.90
C PHE A 122 -9.79 -13.36 3.28
N TYR A 123 -10.80 -13.74 2.51
CA TYR A 123 -12.19 -13.43 2.80
C TYR A 123 -12.63 -14.01 4.15
N ASP A 124 -12.31 -15.28 4.43
CA ASP A 124 -12.63 -15.93 5.69
C ASP A 124 -11.96 -15.25 6.88
N GLN A 125 -10.70 -14.81 6.74
CA GLN A 125 -10.01 -14.01 7.75
C GLN A 125 -10.65 -12.63 7.97
N GLN A 126 -11.03 -11.94 6.90
CA GLN A 126 -11.62 -10.61 6.98
C GLN A 126 -13.05 -10.62 7.55
N THR A 127 -13.79 -11.68 7.30
CA THR A 127 -15.19 -11.81 7.76
C THR A 127 -15.32 -12.59 9.07
N ARG A 128 -14.20 -13.06 9.61
CA ARG A 128 -14.15 -13.81 10.86
C ARG A 128 -14.53 -12.95 12.05
N ILE A 129 -15.40 -13.48 12.89
CA ILE A 129 -15.70 -12.95 14.23
C ILE A 129 -15.42 -14.05 15.25
N ILE A 130 -14.94 -13.63 16.41
CA ILE A 130 -14.51 -14.53 17.47
C ILE A 130 -15.18 -14.19 18.80
N LYS A 131 -15.42 -15.22 19.62
CA LYS A 131 -15.81 -15.07 21.00
C LYS A 131 -14.69 -15.55 21.91
N LEU A 132 -14.32 -14.76 22.90
CA LEU A 132 -13.17 -14.98 23.75
C LEU A 132 -13.59 -15.29 25.19
N GLN A 133 -12.82 -16.14 25.83
CA GLN A 133 -12.71 -16.27 27.26
C GLN A 133 -11.31 -15.88 27.69
N GLN A 134 -11.12 -15.33 28.88
CA GLN A 134 -9.82 -14.94 29.40
C GLN A 134 -9.64 -15.29 30.86
N VAL A 135 -8.39 -15.52 31.24
CA VAL A 135 -7.96 -15.57 32.63
C VAL A 135 -6.76 -14.63 32.79
N SER A 136 -6.78 -13.80 33.81
CA SER A 136 -5.69 -12.85 34.10
C SER A 136 -4.94 -13.23 35.37
N PHE A 137 -3.63 -13.01 35.37
CA PHE A 137 -2.69 -13.37 36.43
C PHE A 137 -1.89 -12.14 36.85
N ALA A 138 -1.53 -12.10 38.15
CA ALA A 138 -0.75 -10.99 38.69
C ALA A 138 0.75 -11.11 38.38
N SER A 139 1.24 -12.31 38.13
CA SER A 139 2.68 -12.55 37.89
C SER A 139 2.94 -13.55 36.78
N ALA A 140 4.16 -13.51 36.23
CA ALA A 140 4.63 -14.47 35.26
C ALA A 140 4.72 -15.90 35.81
N GLU A 141 4.91 -16.07 37.11
CA GLU A 141 4.97 -17.35 37.80
C GLU A 141 3.59 -18.00 37.84
N GLU A 142 2.57 -17.22 38.19
CA GLU A 142 1.17 -17.70 38.24
C GLU A 142 0.70 -18.17 36.84
N VAL A 143 0.97 -17.41 35.78
CA VAL A 143 0.55 -17.82 34.44
C VAL A 143 1.29 -19.05 33.94
N ARG A 144 2.58 -19.23 34.30
CA ARG A 144 3.32 -20.46 33.97
C ARG A 144 2.74 -21.67 34.69
N ALA A 145 2.42 -21.54 35.98
CA ALA A 145 1.76 -22.60 36.74
C ALA A 145 0.39 -22.95 36.14
N ALA A 146 -0.37 -21.95 35.68
CA ALA A 146 -1.65 -22.15 34.97
C ALA A 146 -1.46 -22.89 33.63
N GLN A 147 -0.46 -22.54 32.84
CA GLN A 147 -0.11 -23.24 31.60
C GLN A 147 0.25 -24.70 31.85
N GLU A 148 1.03 -25.00 32.88
CA GLU A 148 1.32 -26.39 33.27
C GLU A 148 0.09 -27.17 33.62
N LEU A 149 -0.91 -26.57 34.29
CA LEU A 149 -2.17 -27.22 34.61
C LEU A 149 -2.96 -27.56 33.33
N LEU A 150 -3.00 -26.62 32.36
CA LEU A 150 -3.63 -26.87 31.06
C LEU A 150 -2.93 -28.00 30.30
N LEU A 151 -1.59 -28.03 30.30
CA LEU A 151 -0.81 -29.12 29.69
C LEU A 151 -1.06 -30.46 30.37
N LYS A 152 -1.38 -30.49 31.67
CA LYS A 152 -1.76 -31.69 32.43
C LYS A 152 -3.24 -32.08 32.24
N GLY A 153 -3.98 -31.39 31.39
CA GLY A 153 -5.35 -31.71 31.05
C GLY A 153 -6.42 -30.96 31.83
N LEU A 154 -6.07 -29.93 32.63
CA LEU A 154 -7.08 -29.07 33.24
C LEU A 154 -7.86 -28.33 32.14
N SER A 155 -9.18 -28.27 32.23
CA SER A 155 -9.96 -27.49 31.28
C SER A 155 -9.81 -25.98 31.53
N PHE A 156 -10.02 -25.17 30.49
CA PHE A 156 -9.95 -23.71 30.63
C PHE A 156 -11.05 -23.18 31.55
N GLU A 157 -12.22 -23.81 31.57
CA GLU A 157 -13.34 -23.52 32.45
C GLU A 157 -13.01 -23.79 33.93
N GLU A 158 -12.26 -24.84 34.23
CA GLU A 158 -11.75 -25.11 35.57
C GLU A 158 -10.66 -24.12 35.98
N LEU A 159 -9.83 -23.71 35.00
CA LEU A 159 -8.83 -22.64 35.22
C LEU A 159 -9.52 -21.31 35.56
N MET A 160 -10.59 -20.94 34.87
CA MET A 160 -11.40 -19.76 35.14
C MET A 160 -11.98 -19.78 36.57
N LYS A 161 -12.46 -20.93 37.03
CA LYS A 161 -12.96 -21.08 38.40
C LYS A 161 -11.86 -20.94 39.47
N ARG A 162 -10.67 -21.44 39.15
CA ARG A 162 -9.49 -21.41 40.05
C ARG A 162 -8.89 -20.01 40.17
N TYR A 163 -8.94 -19.23 39.12
CA TYR A 163 -8.42 -17.85 39.06
C TYR A 163 -9.56 -16.90 38.67
N PRO A 164 -10.54 -16.67 39.58
CA PRO A 164 -11.67 -15.81 39.26
C PRO A 164 -11.21 -14.36 39.13
N ASN A 165 -11.59 -13.71 38.03
CA ASN A 165 -11.38 -12.29 37.80
C ASN A 165 -12.59 -11.69 37.08
N PRO A 166 -12.83 -10.40 37.17
CA PRO A 166 -13.87 -9.74 36.40
C PRO A 166 -13.64 -9.95 34.87
N GLU A 167 -14.75 -10.00 34.14
CA GLU A 167 -14.68 -10.04 32.64
C GLU A 167 -13.96 -11.27 32.07
N GLN A 168 -14.20 -12.44 32.66
CA GLN A 168 -13.64 -13.69 32.13
C GLN A 168 -14.23 -14.11 30.77
N GLU A 169 -15.43 -13.66 30.45
CA GLU A 169 -16.10 -13.89 29.19
C GLU A 169 -16.44 -12.56 28.53
N PHE A 170 -16.12 -12.46 27.24
CA PHE A 170 -16.52 -11.30 26.46
C PHE A 170 -17.98 -11.47 26.01
N ASP A 171 -18.76 -10.41 26.20
CA ASP A 171 -20.14 -10.39 25.72
C ASP A 171 -20.15 -10.23 24.19
N GLY A 172 -20.61 -11.29 23.51
CA GLY A 172 -20.77 -11.28 22.05
C GLY A 172 -19.52 -11.63 21.25
N PHE A 173 -19.66 -11.44 19.96
CA PHE A 173 -18.60 -11.67 18.98
C PHE A 173 -17.89 -10.35 18.66
N ILE A 174 -16.59 -10.42 18.51
CA ILE A 174 -15.73 -9.29 18.10
C ILE A 174 -14.96 -9.65 16.84
N SER A 175 -14.71 -8.66 16.00
CA SER A 175 -13.82 -8.82 14.86
C SER A 175 -12.37 -8.71 15.32
N PRO A 176 -11.46 -9.64 14.94
CA PRO A 176 -10.04 -9.54 15.27
C PRO A 176 -9.41 -8.20 14.84
N GLN A 177 -9.89 -7.60 13.73
CA GLN A 177 -9.40 -6.31 13.23
C GLN A 177 -9.72 -5.12 14.18
N GLN A 178 -10.66 -5.29 15.12
CA GLN A 178 -10.99 -4.27 16.13
C GLN A 178 -10.12 -4.37 17.38
N LEU A 179 -9.30 -5.41 17.47
CA LEU A 179 -8.40 -5.62 18.59
C LEU A 179 -7.06 -4.88 18.39
N LEU A 180 -6.33 -4.69 19.49
CA LEU A 180 -4.94 -4.25 19.42
C LEU A 180 -4.14 -5.25 18.56
N THR A 181 -3.20 -4.75 17.77
CA THR A 181 -2.42 -5.55 16.81
C THR A 181 -1.82 -6.81 17.45
N GLN A 182 -1.30 -6.69 18.68
CA GLN A 182 -0.73 -7.82 19.41
C GLN A 182 -1.75 -8.94 19.66
N LEU A 183 -2.98 -8.58 20.02
CA LEU A 183 -4.07 -9.54 20.23
C LEU A 183 -4.56 -10.12 18.89
N ALA A 184 -4.75 -9.26 17.88
CA ALA A 184 -5.18 -9.68 16.55
C ALA A 184 -4.21 -10.72 15.97
N THR A 185 -2.91 -10.49 16.08
CA THR A 185 -1.87 -11.43 15.62
C THR A 185 -1.94 -12.75 16.39
N ALA A 186 -2.10 -12.72 17.72
CA ALA A 186 -2.19 -13.93 18.52
C ALA A 186 -3.38 -14.82 18.14
N PHE A 187 -4.49 -14.22 17.68
CA PHE A 187 -5.70 -14.97 17.33
C PHE A 187 -5.83 -15.34 15.85
N THR A 188 -4.89 -14.90 14.99
CA THR A 188 -4.99 -15.11 13.53
C THR A 188 -5.11 -16.59 13.15
N ASP A 189 -4.27 -17.44 13.71
CA ASP A 189 -4.21 -18.85 13.37
C ASP A 189 -4.92 -19.78 14.39
N MET A 190 -5.54 -19.20 15.43
CA MET A 190 -6.23 -19.97 16.43
C MET A 190 -7.58 -20.46 15.92
N HIS A 191 -7.94 -21.68 16.30
CA HIS A 191 -9.22 -22.33 16.02
C HIS A 191 -10.12 -22.32 17.26
N ARG A 192 -11.39 -22.68 17.07
CA ARG A 192 -12.31 -22.84 18.18
C ARG A 192 -11.76 -23.88 19.17
N GLY A 193 -11.68 -23.48 20.44
CA GLY A 193 -11.18 -24.31 21.54
C GLY A 193 -9.71 -24.08 21.86
N ASP A 194 -8.94 -23.43 20.97
CA ASP A 194 -7.52 -23.16 21.21
C ASP A 194 -7.34 -22.14 22.33
N VAL A 195 -6.24 -22.31 23.07
CA VAL A 195 -5.76 -21.38 24.09
C VAL A 195 -4.44 -20.75 23.59
N THR A 196 -4.21 -19.47 23.91
CA THR A 196 -2.95 -18.81 23.56
C THR A 196 -1.75 -19.59 24.08
N HIS A 197 -0.79 -19.86 23.20
CA HIS A 197 0.44 -20.60 23.57
C HIS A 197 1.31 -19.80 24.52
N GLU A 198 1.43 -18.50 24.28
CA GLU A 198 2.19 -17.59 25.13
C GLU A 198 1.25 -16.66 25.87
N PRO A 199 1.55 -16.33 27.14
CA PRO A 199 0.80 -15.33 27.88
C PRO A 199 0.94 -13.96 27.25
N ILE A 200 -0.16 -13.25 27.13
CA ILE A 200 -0.16 -11.89 26.60
C ILE A 200 -0.11 -10.91 27.77
N GLN A 201 0.94 -10.08 27.82
CA GLN A 201 1.06 -9.06 28.84
C GLN A 201 0.31 -7.79 28.41
N MET A 202 -0.62 -7.36 29.25
CA MET A 202 -1.33 -6.09 29.09
C MET A 202 -1.26 -5.30 30.41
N GLY A 203 -0.56 -4.18 30.37
CA GLY A 203 -0.24 -3.42 31.57
C GLY A 203 0.59 -4.25 32.56
N ASN A 204 0.12 -4.38 33.79
CA ASN A 204 0.81 -5.11 34.86
C ASN A 204 0.30 -6.55 35.04
N ARG A 205 -0.51 -7.06 34.12
CA ARG A 205 -1.09 -8.39 34.23
C ARG A 205 -0.76 -9.25 33.00
N PHE A 206 -0.81 -10.56 33.20
CA PHE A 206 -0.64 -11.57 32.17
C PHE A 206 -1.97 -12.24 31.90
N TYR A 207 -2.25 -12.54 30.64
CA TYR A 207 -3.51 -13.10 30.19
C TYR A 207 -3.31 -14.36 29.37
N LEU A 208 -4.15 -15.35 29.61
CA LEU A 208 -4.40 -16.45 28.68
C LEU A 208 -5.79 -16.28 28.11
N PHE A 209 -5.91 -16.47 26.80
CA PHE A 209 -7.17 -16.38 26.08
C PHE A 209 -7.53 -17.73 25.48
N LYS A 210 -8.81 -18.05 25.49
CA LYS A 210 -9.39 -19.17 24.76
C LYS A 210 -10.38 -18.66 23.72
N LEU A 211 -10.28 -19.16 22.48
CA LEU A 211 -11.31 -18.96 21.47
C LEU A 211 -12.49 -19.89 21.76
N SER A 212 -13.54 -19.39 22.40
CA SER A 212 -14.73 -20.17 22.73
C SER A 212 -15.63 -20.40 21.50
N ALA A 213 -15.69 -19.45 20.57
CA ALA A 213 -16.37 -19.61 19.29
C ALA A 213 -15.67 -18.84 18.17
N VAL A 214 -15.84 -19.31 16.96
CA VAL A 214 -15.40 -18.69 15.72
C VAL A 214 -16.53 -18.82 14.72
N GLU A 215 -16.97 -17.68 14.16
CA GLU A 215 -18.06 -17.61 13.20
C GLU A 215 -17.71 -16.66 12.08
N ARG A 216 -18.49 -16.69 11.01
CA ARG A 216 -18.45 -15.66 9.97
C ARG A 216 -19.42 -14.55 10.35
N ASN A 217 -19.02 -13.30 10.17
CA ASN A 217 -19.90 -12.15 10.37
C ASN A 217 -21.16 -12.29 9.49
N PRO A 218 -22.36 -12.37 10.07
CA PRO A 218 -23.59 -12.54 9.30
C PRO A 218 -23.92 -11.35 8.39
N ASN A 219 -23.30 -10.19 8.64
CA ASN A 219 -23.47 -8.99 7.83
C ASN A 219 -22.38 -8.85 6.76
N ALA A 220 -21.48 -9.83 6.62
CA ALA A 220 -20.45 -9.79 5.58
C ALA A 220 -21.10 -9.95 4.19
N GLU A 221 -20.67 -9.11 3.25
CA GLU A 221 -21.09 -9.26 1.85
C GLU A 221 -20.67 -10.62 1.30
N PRO A 222 -21.49 -11.27 0.45
CA PRO A 222 -21.14 -12.55 -0.17
C PRO A 222 -19.81 -12.47 -0.93
N PHE A 223 -19.00 -13.51 -0.82
CA PHE A 223 -17.68 -13.59 -1.46
C PHE A 223 -17.70 -13.21 -2.94
N GLU A 224 -18.69 -13.69 -3.68
CA GLU A 224 -18.77 -13.47 -5.13
C GLU A 224 -18.95 -11.97 -5.49
N LEU A 225 -19.56 -11.17 -4.62
CA LEU A 225 -19.71 -9.73 -4.84
C LEU A 225 -18.42 -8.95 -4.58
N VAL A 226 -17.60 -9.41 -3.63
CA VAL A 226 -16.37 -8.72 -3.22
C VAL A 226 -15.10 -9.36 -3.79
N ARG A 227 -15.23 -10.46 -4.55
CA ARG A 227 -14.12 -11.26 -5.06
C ARG A 227 -13.05 -10.42 -5.78
N ASN A 228 -13.46 -9.49 -6.62
CA ASN A 228 -12.53 -8.63 -7.37
C ASN A 228 -11.77 -7.65 -6.45
N GLN A 229 -12.44 -7.11 -5.44
CA GLN A 229 -11.82 -6.23 -4.45
C GLN A 229 -10.81 -7.00 -3.60
N ILE A 230 -11.18 -8.22 -3.19
CA ILE A 230 -10.29 -9.13 -2.45
C ILE A 230 -9.07 -9.49 -3.30
N ALA A 231 -9.27 -9.80 -4.59
CA ALA A 231 -8.16 -10.12 -5.49
C ALA A 231 -7.14 -8.97 -5.58
N GLN A 232 -7.61 -7.74 -5.67
CA GLN A 232 -6.74 -6.56 -5.66
C GLN A 232 -6.03 -6.38 -4.31
N ALA A 233 -6.74 -6.58 -3.20
CA ALA A 233 -6.17 -6.45 -1.86
C ALA A 233 -5.07 -7.50 -1.60
N VAL A 234 -5.35 -8.78 -1.90
CA VAL A 234 -4.39 -9.88 -1.75
C VAL A 234 -3.17 -9.66 -2.66
N LYS A 235 -3.39 -9.24 -3.91
CA LYS A 235 -2.32 -8.95 -4.85
C LYS A 235 -1.41 -7.85 -4.34
N ARG A 236 -1.98 -6.75 -3.86
CA ARG A 236 -1.24 -5.63 -3.26
C ARG A 236 -0.42 -6.09 -2.07
N GLN A 237 -1.04 -6.82 -1.14
CA GLN A 237 -0.35 -7.35 0.04
C GLN A 237 0.82 -8.26 -0.32
N LYS A 238 0.66 -9.12 -1.34
CA LYS A 238 1.77 -9.98 -1.83
C LYS A 238 2.93 -9.15 -2.39
N VAL A 239 2.64 -8.09 -3.12
CA VAL A 239 3.65 -7.17 -3.66
C VAL A 239 4.35 -6.41 -2.54
N GLU A 240 3.60 -5.87 -1.59
CA GLU A 240 4.15 -5.18 -0.41
C GLU A 240 5.07 -6.10 0.39
N ASN A 241 4.64 -7.32 0.70
CA ASN A 241 5.46 -8.30 1.39
C ASN A 241 6.74 -8.68 0.61
N GLN A 242 6.66 -8.72 -0.72
CA GLN A 242 7.83 -8.99 -1.56
C GLN A 242 8.81 -7.81 -1.55
N ILE A 243 8.32 -6.58 -1.63
CA ILE A 243 9.13 -5.37 -1.51
C ILE A 243 9.79 -5.30 -0.13
N GLU A 244 9.02 -5.53 0.94
CA GLU A 244 9.54 -5.54 2.32
C GLU A 244 10.67 -6.56 2.49
N ARG A 245 10.50 -7.77 1.94
CA ARG A 245 11.56 -8.79 1.96
C ARG A 245 12.82 -8.31 1.25
N ILE A 246 12.68 -7.72 0.04
CA ILE A 246 13.80 -7.19 -0.71
C ILE A 246 14.52 -6.09 0.10
N LEU A 247 13.78 -5.19 0.75
CA LEU A 247 14.35 -4.14 1.59
C LEU A 247 15.12 -4.72 2.77
N LYS A 248 14.55 -5.71 3.48
CA LYS A 248 15.21 -6.40 4.60
C LYS A 248 16.48 -7.14 4.17
N GLU A 249 16.46 -7.84 3.03
CA GLU A 249 17.62 -8.52 2.45
C GLU A 249 18.76 -7.53 2.11
N ASN A 250 18.41 -6.25 1.86
CA ASN A 250 19.37 -5.16 1.59
C ASN A 250 19.65 -4.26 2.82
N GLY A 251 19.27 -4.70 4.02
CA GLY A 251 19.60 -4.03 5.28
C GLY A 251 18.69 -2.86 5.66
N ILE A 252 17.55 -2.69 5.00
CA ILE A 252 16.54 -1.67 5.32
C ILE A 252 15.39 -2.35 6.04
N ASN A 253 15.09 -1.91 7.27
CA ASN A 253 13.92 -2.33 8.03
C ASN A 253 12.87 -1.21 7.95
N PRO A 254 11.86 -1.33 7.05
CA PRO A 254 10.80 -0.35 6.89
C PRO A 254 9.84 -0.31 8.07
#